data_1a67bce0600ad8799f804b424b47ee46
#
_entry.id   1a67bce0600ad8799f804b424b47ee46
#
_cell.length_a   1.000
_cell.length_b   1.000
_cell.length_c   1.000
_cell.angle_alpha   90.00
_cell.angle_beta   90.00
_cell.angle_gamma   90.00
#
_symmetry.space_group_name_H-M   'P 1'
#
loop_
_entity.id
_entity.type
_entity.pdbx_description
1 polymer ?
#
loop_
_entity_poly.entity_id
_entity_poly.type
_entity_poly.pdbx_seq_one_letter_code
_entity_poly.pdbx_strand_id
1 'polypeptide(L)'
;MINRLSISIGLACTALFCSTAGAAPPLQPKVMLITMFAPEAQNWIDRLELKTEIRVPGLSAEYPTIRCNAERVCLLITGMGQTNAAASTLALALSPTVDLRKSYFLVAGIAGINPHHGTLGTTAWAHYLVEFGTQWELDSRDVPKDWPTGYLGINTKGPNEKPPLDYKTEVFELNPALQAKAFALSQKVTLAESKESAAWRLKYPYAPANQPPVVTRCDTLAGNTWFSGTRLSERAEVWTRLLTDNKGVYCTTQQEDNSTYEALLRASREGRVDINRLAVLRAGSDFDRPEPGGNEVDNLLKYADQGAFVPALENLFRTGNPLVQDIVKNWSAWKDGVPGV
;
A
#
# COMPACT_ATOMS: atom_id res chain seq x y z
N MET A 1 -30.89 -88.57 20.07
CA MET A 1 -30.07 -87.65 20.89
C MET A 1 -29.26 -86.82 19.94
N ILE A 2 -29.64 -85.56 19.69
CA ILE A 2 -28.99 -84.68 18.75
C ILE A 2 -28.41 -83.55 19.60
N ASN A 3 -27.05 -83.50 19.67
CA ASN A 3 -26.32 -82.45 20.37
C ASN A 3 -26.28 -81.20 19.50
N ARG A 4 -26.78 -80.06 20.00
CA ARG A 4 -26.66 -78.75 19.38
C ARG A 4 -25.41 -78.08 19.93
N LEU A 5 -24.42 -77.81 19.02
CA LEU A 5 -23.22 -77.01 19.29
C LEU A 5 -23.56 -75.52 19.08
N SER A 6 -23.54 -74.76 20.14
CA SER A 6 -23.72 -73.29 20.06
C SER A 6 -22.37 -72.67 19.84
N ILE A 7 -22.20 -72.03 18.67
CA ILE A 7 -20.96 -71.16 18.33
C ILE A 7 -21.27 -69.70 18.70
N SER A 8 -20.61 -69.18 19.72
CA SER A 8 -20.67 -67.79 20.09
C SER A 8 -19.65 -67.03 19.27
N ILE A 9 -20.11 -66.21 18.34
CA ILE A 9 -19.24 -65.28 17.60
C ILE A 9 -19.07 -63.98 18.42
N GLY A 10 -17.91 -63.80 19.02
CA GLY A 10 -17.51 -62.56 19.68
C GLY A 10 -17.18 -61.47 18.66
N LEU A 11 -17.99 -60.42 18.60
CA LEU A 11 -17.76 -59.25 17.77
C LEU A 11 -16.76 -58.32 18.51
N ALA A 12 -15.48 -58.34 18.09
CA ALA A 12 -14.47 -57.40 18.58
C ALA A 12 -14.65 -56.05 17.87
N CYS A 13 -15.29 -55.09 18.56
CA CYS A 13 -15.30 -53.69 18.12
C CYS A 13 -13.92 -53.06 18.32
N THR A 14 -13.12 -53.00 17.28
CA THR A 14 -11.91 -52.16 17.22
C THR A 14 -12.33 -50.71 17.10
N ALA A 15 -12.28 -49.97 18.20
CA ALA A 15 -12.44 -48.50 18.18
C ALA A 15 -11.22 -47.89 17.47
N LEU A 16 -11.42 -47.45 16.22
CA LEU A 16 -10.44 -46.56 15.55
C LEU A 16 -10.45 -45.21 16.28
N PHE A 17 -9.43 -44.95 17.08
CA PHE A 17 -9.12 -43.59 17.52
C PHE A 17 -8.62 -42.83 16.30
N CYS A 18 -9.51 -42.09 15.62
CA CYS A 18 -9.09 -40.99 14.72
C CYS A 18 -8.44 -39.90 15.59
N SER A 19 -7.13 -39.91 15.67
CA SER A 19 -6.37 -38.77 16.19
C SER A 19 -6.64 -37.60 15.22
N THR A 20 -7.53 -36.67 15.60
CA THR A 20 -7.63 -35.38 14.94
C THR A 20 -6.31 -34.68 15.21
N ALA A 21 -5.40 -34.73 14.24
CA ALA A 21 -4.22 -33.85 14.25
C ALA A 21 -4.79 -32.43 14.36
N GLY A 22 -4.70 -31.82 15.54
CA GLY A 22 -5.12 -30.44 15.75
C GLY A 22 -4.37 -29.57 14.78
N ALA A 23 -5.07 -28.78 13.96
CA ALA A 23 -4.43 -27.81 13.08
C ALA A 23 -3.53 -26.91 13.92
N ALA A 24 -2.31 -26.69 13.45
CA ALA A 24 -1.39 -25.76 14.11
C ALA A 24 -2.08 -24.38 14.29
N PRO A 25 -1.89 -23.70 15.41
CA PRO A 25 -2.50 -22.39 15.63
C PRO A 25 -2.08 -21.42 14.51
N PRO A 26 -2.99 -20.51 14.08
CA PRO A 26 -2.67 -19.56 13.01
C PRO A 26 -1.50 -18.67 13.41
N LEU A 27 -0.66 -18.36 12.44
CA LEU A 27 0.44 -17.43 12.63
C LEU A 27 -0.10 -16.05 13.01
N GLN A 28 0.53 -15.40 13.99
CA GLN A 28 0.15 -14.05 14.46
C GLN A 28 1.26 -13.04 14.13
N PRO A 29 1.30 -12.46 12.93
CA PRO A 29 2.24 -11.42 12.60
C PRO A 29 2.09 -10.20 13.53
N LYS A 30 3.22 -9.61 13.92
CA LYS A 30 3.22 -8.27 14.55
C LYS A 30 3.09 -7.19 13.49
N VAL A 31 3.82 -7.36 12.38
CA VAL A 31 3.80 -6.47 11.22
C VAL A 31 3.58 -7.29 9.96
N MET A 32 2.67 -6.82 9.13
CA MET A 32 2.44 -7.28 7.75
C MET A 32 2.83 -6.18 6.79
N LEU A 33 3.96 -6.37 6.11
CA LEU A 33 4.39 -5.53 5.00
C LEU A 33 3.56 -5.87 3.77
N ILE A 34 3.14 -4.88 3.02
CA ILE A 34 2.42 -5.04 1.76
C ILE A 34 3.18 -4.28 0.67
N THR A 35 3.64 -5.02 -0.33
CA THR A 35 4.32 -4.51 -1.51
C THR A 35 3.60 -5.01 -2.76
N MET A 36 3.84 -4.41 -3.92
CA MET A 36 3.07 -4.72 -5.11
C MET A 36 3.82 -5.61 -6.10
N PHE A 37 5.15 -5.59 -6.09
CA PHE A 37 5.96 -6.41 -6.98
C PHE A 37 7.34 -6.74 -6.37
N ALA A 38 8.05 -7.70 -6.95
CA ALA A 38 9.27 -8.25 -6.36
C ALA A 38 10.36 -7.20 -6.01
N PRO A 39 10.68 -6.20 -6.84
CA PRO A 39 11.68 -5.20 -6.48
C PRO A 39 11.35 -4.40 -5.21
N GLU A 40 10.08 -4.05 -4.95
CA GLU A 40 9.69 -3.38 -3.70
C GLU A 40 9.87 -4.27 -2.48
N ALA A 41 9.68 -5.58 -2.64
CA ALA A 41 9.80 -6.56 -1.56
C ALA A 41 11.27 -6.89 -1.21
N GLN A 42 12.19 -6.79 -2.18
CA GLN A 42 13.52 -7.39 -2.08
C GLN A 42 14.33 -6.88 -0.89
N ASN A 43 14.41 -5.55 -0.70
CA ASN A 43 15.14 -4.97 0.44
C ASN A 43 14.58 -5.43 1.80
N TRP A 44 13.26 -5.62 1.90
CA TRP A 44 12.61 -6.12 3.11
C TRP A 44 12.92 -7.60 3.35
N ILE A 45 12.84 -8.41 2.30
CA ILE A 45 13.11 -9.86 2.36
C ILE A 45 14.53 -10.11 2.84
N ASP A 46 15.50 -9.45 2.24
CA ASP A 46 16.92 -9.67 2.52
C ASP A 46 17.33 -9.17 3.90
N ARG A 47 16.96 -7.93 4.23
CA ARG A 47 17.44 -7.26 5.45
C ARG A 47 16.68 -7.66 6.72
N LEU A 48 15.42 -8.11 6.58
CA LEU A 48 14.64 -8.66 7.69
C LEU A 48 14.66 -10.19 7.72
N GLU A 49 15.45 -10.82 6.85
CA GLU A 49 15.58 -12.28 6.75
C GLU A 49 14.21 -12.99 6.69
N LEU A 50 13.30 -12.54 5.80
CA LEU A 50 11.97 -13.13 5.64
C LEU A 50 12.07 -14.47 4.89
N LYS A 51 12.60 -15.51 5.54
CA LYS A 51 12.98 -16.80 4.92
C LYS A 51 11.86 -17.83 4.92
N THR A 52 10.86 -17.72 5.82
CA THR A 52 9.79 -18.70 5.95
C THR A 52 8.67 -18.35 4.99
N GLU A 53 8.42 -19.24 4.01
CA GLU A 53 7.30 -19.10 3.08
C GLU A 53 6.07 -19.84 3.59
N ILE A 54 4.93 -19.17 3.56
CA ILE A 54 3.65 -19.72 3.98
C ILE A 54 2.64 -19.51 2.85
N ARG A 55 2.14 -20.62 2.30
CA ARG A 55 1.11 -20.56 1.27
C ARG A 55 -0.19 -20.04 1.84
N VAL A 56 -0.77 -19.05 1.14
CA VAL A 56 -2.08 -18.51 1.47
C VAL A 56 -3.03 -18.75 0.29
N PRO A 57 -4.13 -19.48 0.48
CA PRO A 57 -5.10 -19.70 -0.59
C PRO A 57 -5.71 -18.39 -1.08
N GLY A 58 -5.88 -18.23 -2.37
CA GLY A 58 -6.49 -17.04 -3.00
C GLY A 58 -5.51 -15.93 -3.35
N LEU A 59 -4.23 -16.07 -3.03
CA LEU A 59 -3.19 -15.18 -3.56
C LEU A 59 -2.94 -15.45 -5.05
N SER A 60 -2.30 -14.50 -5.74
CA SER A 60 -1.97 -14.65 -7.15
C SER A 60 -1.04 -15.86 -7.40
N ALA A 61 -1.10 -16.42 -8.60
CA ALA A 61 -0.22 -17.55 -8.96
C ALA A 61 1.27 -17.13 -8.99
N GLU A 62 1.55 -15.87 -9.24
CA GLU A 62 2.91 -15.32 -9.25
C GLU A 62 3.47 -15.18 -7.84
N TYR A 63 2.64 -14.80 -6.86
CA TYR A 63 3.02 -14.60 -5.46
C TYR A 63 2.11 -15.42 -4.52
N PRO A 64 2.20 -16.76 -4.51
CA PRO A 64 1.25 -17.61 -3.80
C PRO A 64 1.50 -17.74 -2.30
N THR A 65 2.55 -17.08 -1.79
CA THR A 65 3.01 -17.18 -0.40
C THR A 65 3.20 -15.80 0.23
N ILE A 66 3.07 -15.73 1.55
CA ILE A 66 3.68 -14.67 2.35
C ILE A 66 5.04 -15.14 2.86
N ARG A 67 5.96 -14.20 3.11
CA ARG A 67 7.29 -14.49 3.67
C ARG A 67 7.42 -13.90 5.06
N CYS A 68 7.90 -14.68 6.02
CA CYS A 68 7.99 -14.27 7.42
C CYS A 68 9.37 -14.56 8.03
N ASN A 69 9.67 -13.85 9.14
CA ASN A 69 10.83 -14.14 9.99
C ASN A 69 10.40 -14.59 11.40
N ALA A 70 11.39 -14.95 12.23
CA ALA A 70 11.17 -15.39 13.61
C ALA A 70 10.58 -14.29 14.52
N GLU A 71 10.78 -13.02 14.20
CA GLU A 71 10.24 -11.88 14.96
C GLU A 71 8.76 -11.59 14.62
N ARG A 72 8.15 -12.39 13.73
CA ARG A 72 6.76 -12.27 13.27
C ARG A 72 6.54 -11.00 12.44
N VAL A 73 7.54 -10.59 11.67
CA VAL A 73 7.36 -9.69 10.54
C VAL A 73 7.10 -10.54 9.31
N CYS A 74 6.00 -10.24 8.62
CA CYS A 74 5.62 -10.94 7.39
C CYS A 74 5.49 -9.94 6.24
N LEU A 75 5.57 -10.44 5.00
CA LEU A 75 5.44 -9.66 3.78
C LEU A 75 4.52 -10.37 2.79
N LEU A 76 3.59 -9.61 2.23
CA LEU A 76 2.74 -9.97 1.11
C LEU A 76 3.18 -9.17 -0.13
N ILE A 77 3.31 -9.85 -1.27
CA ILE A 77 3.35 -9.20 -2.59
C ILE A 77 1.97 -9.38 -3.21
N THR A 78 1.28 -8.26 -3.46
CA THR A 78 -0.11 -8.32 -3.96
C THR A 78 -0.23 -8.61 -5.45
N GLY A 79 0.78 -8.26 -6.24
CA GLY A 79 0.67 -7.94 -7.66
C GLY A 79 0.28 -6.48 -7.84
N MET A 80 0.65 -5.88 -8.97
CA MET A 80 0.39 -4.48 -9.29
C MET A 80 -1.08 -4.25 -9.68
N GLY A 81 -1.59 -3.06 -9.38
CA GLY A 81 -2.92 -2.58 -9.74
C GLY A 81 -4.01 -2.93 -8.75
N GLN A 82 -5.11 -2.20 -8.81
CA GLN A 82 -6.24 -2.26 -7.86
C GLN A 82 -6.83 -3.66 -7.69
N THR A 83 -7.02 -4.38 -8.80
CA THR A 83 -7.62 -5.72 -8.78
C THR A 83 -6.77 -6.71 -7.99
N ASN A 84 -5.45 -6.71 -8.24
CA ASN A 84 -4.52 -7.59 -7.52
C ASN A 84 -4.41 -7.19 -6.05
N ALA A 85 -4.31 -5.90 -5.78
CA ALA A 85 -4.22 -5.38 -4.41
C ALA A 85 -5.45 -5.77 -3.58
N ALA A 86 -6.66 -5.54 -4.10
CA ALA A 86 -7.89 -5.90 -3.41
C ALA A 86 -8.00 -7.42 -3.19
N ALA A 87 -7.80 -8.21 -4.24
CA ALA A 87 -7.96 -9.66 -4.18
C ALA A 87 -6.96 -10.32 -3.22
N SER A 88 -5.66 -9.99 -3.36
CA SER A 88 -4.60 -10.57 -2.53
C SER A 88 -4.73 -10.15 -1.06
N THR A 89 -5.01 -8.87 -0.80
CA THR A 89 -5.18 -8.36 0.56
C THR A 89 -6.39 -8.99 1.25
N LEU A 90 -7.52 -9.11 0.55
CA LEU A 90 -8.72 -9.74 1.12
C LEU A 90 -8.52 -11.24 1.36
N ALA A 91 -7.90 -11.95 0.41
CA ALA A 91 -7.56 -13.36 0.55
C ALA A 91 -6.69 -13.61 1.79
N LEU A 92 -5.65 -12.78 2.00
CA LEU A 92 -4.82 -12.84 3.19
C LEU A 92 -5.62 -12.57 4.46
N ALA A 93 -6.40 -11.48 4.49
CA ALA A 93 -7.09 -11.02 5.69
C ALA A 93 -8.18 -11.99 6.16
N LEU A 94 -8.80 -12.74 5.24
CA LEU A 94 -9.80 -13.76 5.54
C LEU A 94 -9.22 -15.18 5.69
N SER A 95 -7.92 -15.36 5.41
CA SER A 95 -7.28 -16.68 5.50
C SER A 95 -7.28 -17.23 6.93
N PRO A 96 -7.57 -18.53 7.11
CA PRO A 96 -7.44 -19.19 8.41
C PRO A 96 -5.98 -19.45 8.82
N THR A 97 -5.02 -19.28 7.90
CA THR A 97 -3.60 -19.54 8.18
C THR A 97 -2.93 -18.45 9.03
N VAL A 98 -3.54 -17.26 9.08
CA VAL A 98 -3.03 -16.12 9.84
C VAL A 98 -4.10 -15.51 10.74
N ASP A 99 -3.68 -15.01 11.90
CA ASP A 99 -4.50 -14.17 12.79
C ASP A 99 -3.94 -12.75 12.78
N LEU A 100 -4.62 -11.85 12.08
CA LEU A 100 -4.18 -10.48 11.85
C LEU A 100 -4.87 -9.44 12.75
N ARG A 101 -5.66 -9.87 13.74
CA ARG A 101 -6.45 -8.98 14.60
C ARG A 101 -5.62 -7.93 15.36
N LYS A 102 -4.36 -8.23 15.63
CA LYS A 102 -3.44 -7.30 16.32
C LYS A 102 -2.28 -6.83 15.43
N SER A 103 -2.22 -7.30 14.18
CA SER A 103 -1.15 -6.93 13.25
C SER A 103 -1.21 -5.47 12.85
N TYR A 104 -0.04 -4.85 12.73
CA TYR A 104 0.13 -3.58 12.04
C TYR A 104 0.42 -3.85 10.57
N PHE A 105 -0.15 -3.04 9.69
CA PHE A 105 0.04 -3.12 8.26
C PHE A 105 0.87 -1.92 7.79
N LEU A 106 1.86 -2.19 6.96
CA LEU A 106 2.65 -1.15 6.30
C LEU A 106 2.62 -1.41 4.79
N VAL A 107 1.86 -0.60 4.06
CA VAL A 107 1.99 -0.52 2.60
C VAL A 107 3.26 0.28 2.30
N ALA A 108 4.16 -0.31 1.51
CA ALA A 108 5.43 0.30 1.15
C ALA A 108 5.70 0.09 -0.33
N GLY A 109 5.54 1.14 -1.13
CA GLY A 109 5.68 1.08 -2.58
C GLY A 109 6.20 2.36 -3.21
N ILE A 110 6.75 2.26 -4.42
CA ILE A 110 7.16 3.42 -5.21
C ILE A 110 5.94 4.16 -5.77
N ALA A 111 6.13 5.37 -6.22
CA ALA A 111 5.08 6.23 -6.77
C ALA A 111 5.68 7.33 -7.66
N GLY A 112 4.90 7.89 -8.55
CA GLY A 112 5.17 9.20 -9.12
C GLY A 112 5.07 10.28 -8.04
N ILE A 113 5.90 11.31 -8.09
CA ILE A 113 5.92 12.39 -7.09
C ILE A 113 5.63 13.74 -7.70
N ASN A 114 4.77 14.52 -7.03
CA ASN A 114 4.48 15.89 -7.39
C ASN A 114 5.67 16.81 -7.04
N PRO A 115 6.30 17.48 -8.03
CA PRO A 115 7.45 18.34 -7.79
C PRO A 115 7.17 19.55 -6.90
N HIS A 116 5.91 19.92 -6.69
CA HIS A 116 5.54 20.99 -5.77
C HIS A 116 5.60 20.57 -4.29
N HIS A 117 5.64 19.26 -4.02
CA HIS A 117 5.58 18.71 -2.65
C HIS A 117 6.70 17.74 -2.31
N GLY A 118 7.53 17.37 -3.29
CA GLY A 118 8.66 16.46 -3.08
C GLY A 118 9.65 16.48 -4.23
N THR A 119 10.62 15.59 -4.14
CA THR A 119 11.62 15.33 -5.17
C THR A 119 11.85 13.83 -5.34
N LEU A 120 12.61 13.45 -6.34
CA LEU A 120 13.03 12.08 -6.59
C LEU A 120 13.66 11.46 -5.35
N GLY A 121 13.17 10.28 -4.93
CA GLY A 121 13.62 9.60 -3.72
C GLY A 121 12.98 10.09 -2.40
N THR A 122 12.20 11.18 -2.40
CA THR A 122 11.42 11.60 -1.22
C THR A 122 10.44 10.51 -0.81
N THR A 123 10.31 10.26 0.49
CA THR A 123 9.33 9.34 1.05
C THR A 123 8.24 10.09 1.79
N ALA A 124 7.00 9.66 1.60
CA ALA A 124 5.81 10.32 2.13
C ALA A 124 4.95 9.35 2.94
N TRP A 125 4.64 9.71 4.19
CA TRP A 125 3.62 9.07 5.02
C TRP A 125 2.26 9.70 4.73
N ALA A 126 1.35 8.92 4.15
CA ALA A 126 0.01 9.38 3.80
C ALA A 126 -0.93 9.48 5.00
N HIS A 127 -1.87 10.44 4.94
CA HIS A 127 -3.02 10.53 5.83
C HIS A 127 -4.31 10.26 5.03
N TYR A 128 -4.44 10.83 3.85
CA TYR A 128 -5.55 10.56 2.94
C TYR A 128 -5.10 9.66 1.79
N LEU A 129 -5.97 8.70 1.45
CA LEU A 129 -5.90 7.88 0.26
C LEU A 129 -7.03 8.30 -0.66
N VAL A 130 -6.71 8.80 -1.84
CA VAL A 130 -7.68 9.39 -2.78
C VAL A 130 -7.73 8.55 -4.05
N GLU A 131 -8.92 8.14 -4.47
CA GLU A 131 -9.12 7.38 -5.71
C GLU A 131 -9.30 8.33 -6.90
N PHE A 132 -8.45 8.16 -7.94
CA PHE A 132 -8.47 9.01 -9.11
C PHE A 132 -9.34 8.46 -10.25
N GLY A 133 -9.55 7.15 -10.32
CA GLY A 133 -10.28 6.51 -11.41
C GLY A 133 -11.80 6.62 -11.31
N THR A 134 -12.36 6.96 -10.13
CA THR A 134 -13.81 7.07 -9.92
C THR A 134 -14.29 8.47 -10.30
N GLN A 135 -14.23 8.77 -11.59
CA GLN A 135 -14.63 10.02 -12.20
C GLN A 135 -15.39 9.75 -13.53
N TRP A 136 -16.17 10.71 -14.00
CA TRP A 136 -16.56 10.75 -15.40
C TRP A 136 -15.42 11.30 -16.24
N GLU A 137 -15.26 10.76 -17.44
CA GLU A 137 -14.29 11.21 -18.43
C GLU A 137 -14.97 11.51 -19.74
N LEU A 138 -14.74 12.70 -20.28
CA LEU A 138 -15.00 13.06 -21.65
C LEU A 138 -13.70 13.04 -22.45
N ASP A 139 -13.76 12.72 -23.74
CA ASP A 139 -12.60 12.91 -24.61
C ASP A 139 -12.13 14.38 -24.52
N SER A 140 -10.85 14.59 -24.28
CA SER A 140 -10.29 15.93 -24.09
C SER A 140 -10.46 16.88 -25.30
N ARG A 141 -10.80 16.32 -26.46
CA ARG A 141 -11.12 17.09 -27.69
C ARG A 141 -12.56 17.61 -27.71
N ASP A 142 -13.45 17.00 -26.91
CA ASP A 142 -14.89 17.30 -26.88
C ASP A 142 -15.31 18.13 -25.65
N VAL A 143 -14.36 18.48 -24.78
CA VAL A 143 -14.65 19.25 -23.57
C VAL A 143 -14.91 20.73 -23.88
N PRO A 144 -15.67 21.45 -23.03
CA PRO A 144 -15.75 22.92 -23.07
C PRO A 144 -14.34 23.54 -23.01
N LYS A 145 -14.16 24.66 -23.70
CA LYS A 145 -12.84 25.32 -23.83
C LYS A 145 -12.21 25.77 -22.51
N ASP A 146 -13.05 26.03 -21.51
CA ASP A 146 -12.66 26.45 -20.16
C ASP A 146 -12.38 25.28 -19.20
N TRP A 147 -12.58 24.02 -19.65
CA TRP A 147 -12.23 22.85 -18.83
C TRP A 147 -10.77 22.46 -19.08
N PRO A 148 -9.97 22.28 -18.01
CA PRO A 148 -8.57 21.95 -18.15
C PRO A 148 -8.33 20.51 -18.63
N THR A 149 -9.25 19.59 -18.31
CA THR A 149 -9.21 18.16 -18.67
C THR A 149 -10.62 17.63 -18.94
N GLY A 150 -10.73 16.39 -19.43
CA GLY A 150 -12.02 15.69 -19.60
C GLY A 150 -12.60 15.14 -18.29
N TYR A 151 -11.93 15.26 -17.16
CA TYR A 151 -12.35 14.64 -15.90
C TYR A 151 -13.26 15.54 -15.07
N LEU A 152 -14.35 14.96 -14.56
CA LEU A 152 -15.25 15.60 -13.59
C LEU A 152 -15.82 14.55 -12.63
N GLY A 153 -16.28 14.99 -11.47
CA GLY A 153 -16.90 14.10 -10.49
C GLY A 153 -18.19 13.46 -11.03
N ILE A 154 -18.41 12.20 -10.67
CA ILE A 154 -19.66 11.49 -11.00
C ILE A 154 -20.83 12.24 -10.36
N ASN A 155 -21.90 12.48 -11.12
CA ASN A 155 -23.09 13.25 -10.71
C ASN A 155 -22.80 14.74 -10.41
N THR A 156 -21.74 15.33 -10.98
CA THR A 156 -21.45 16.76 -10.93
C THR A 156 -21.72 17.43 -12.29
N LYS A 157 -21.70 18.76 -12.30
CA LYS A 157 -21.92 19.58 -13.53
C LYS A 157 -20.63 20.14 -14.11
N GLY A 158 -19.51 19.98 -13.41
CA GLY A 158 -18.23 20.52 -13.86
C GLY A 158 -17.05 20.01 -13.04
N PRO A 159 -15.80 20.28 -13.54
CA PRO A 159 -14.59 19.68 -13.00
C PRO A 159 -14.26 20.11 -11.57
N ASN A 160 -14.82 21.22 -11.09
CA ASN A 160 -14.51 21.79 -9.77
C ASN A 160 -15.59 21.51 -8.72
N GLU A 161 -16.57 20.66 -9.02
CA GLU A 161 -17.59 20.26 -8.06
C GLU A 161 -17.19 18.96 -7.34
N LYS A 162 -17.40 18.92 -6.02
CA LYS A 162 -17.24 17.70 -5.23
C LYS A 162 -18.36 16.72 -5.54
N PRO A 163 -18.06 15.46 -5.90
CA PRO A 163 -19.08 14.44 -6.12
C PRO A 163 -19.72 13.98 -4.79
N PRO A 164 -20.88 13.33 -4.85
CA PRO A 164 -21.58 12.83 -3.65
C PRO A 164 -20.88 11.67 -2.93
N LEU A 165 -19.78 11.13 -3.45
CA LEU A 165 -19.01 10.00 -2.90
C LEU A 165 -19.85 8.73 -2.71
N ASP A 166 -20.61 8.36 -3.74
CA ASP A 166 -21.58 7.26 -3.68
C ASP A 166 -20.94 5.87 -3.64
N TYR A 167 -19.72 5.71 -4.18
CA TYR A 167 -19.00 4.43 -4.20
C TYR A 167 -18.42 4.06 -2.82
N LYS A 168 -18.20 5.05 -1.94
CA LYS A 168 -17.61 4.87 -0.60
C LYS A 168 -16.16 4.38 -0.61
N THR A 169 -15.49 4.47 -1.76
CA THR A 169 -14.09 4.08 -1.97
C THR A 169 -13.23 5.23 -2.47
N GLU A 170 -13.84 6.41 -2.69
CA GLU A 170 -13.21 7.56 -3.31
C GLU A 170 -12.15 8.23 -2.41
N VAL A 171 -12.37 8.19 -1.10
CA VAL A 171 -11.42 8.77 -0.14
C VAL A 171 -11.46 8.02 1.18
N PHE A 172 -10.29 7.75 1.74
CA PHE A 172 -10.13 7.18 3.06
C PHE A 172 -9.17 8.03 3.90
N GLU A 173 -9.41 8.05 5.20
CA GLU A 173 -8.56 8.73 6.18
C GLU A 173 -7.88 7.68 7.06
N LEU A 174 -6.55 7.73 7.12
CA LEU A 174 -5.73 6.84 7.94
C LEU A 174 -5.65 7.36 9.38
N ASN A 175 -5.23 6.50 10.31
CA ASN A 175 -5.02 6.87 11.71
C ASN A 175 -3.92 7.94 11.85
N PRO A 176 -4.24 9.19 12.25
CA PRO A 176 -3.27 10.26 12.33
C PRO A 176 -2.19 10.03 13.42
N ALA A 177 -2.53 9.30 14.48
CA ALA A 177 -1.57 8.97 15.53
C ALA A 177 -0.50 7.99 15.02
N LEU A 178 -0.89 7.01 14.19
CA LEU A 178 0.05 6.08 13.57
C LEU A 178 0.95 6.81 12.56
N GLN A 179 0.37 7.68 11.70
CA GLN A 179 1.15 8.49 10.77
C GLN A 179 2.16 9.38 11.51
N ALA A 180 1.72 10.09 12.56
CA ALA A 180 2.59 10.96 13.34
C ALA A 180 3.73 10.18 14.00
N LYS A 181 3.44 9.00 14.55
CA LYS A 181 4.45 8.12 15.16
C LYS A 181 5.45 7.61 14.12
N ALA A 182 4.97 7.15 12.96
CA ALA A 182 5.82 6.69 11.86
C ALA A 182 6.76 7.80 11.35
N PHE A 183 6.22 8.99 11.18
CA PHE A 183 7.01 10.16 10.79
C PHE A 183 8.06 10.53 11.86
N ALA A 184 7.67 10.61 13.13
CA ALA A 184 8.58 10.94 14.23
C ALA A 184 9.78 9.97 14.30
N LEU A 185 9.53 8.68 14.07
CA LEU A 185 10.58 7.64 14.07
C LEU A 185 11.51 7.74 12.85
N SER A 186 11.05 8.28 11.73
CA SER A 186 11.76 8.23 10.45
C SER A 186 12.26 9.58 9.91
N GLN A 187 11.76 10.72 10.38
CA GLN A 187 12.02 12.05 9.81
C GLN A 187 13.49 12.45 9.71
N LYS A 188 14.37 11.82 10.50
CA LYS A 188 15.82 12.10 10.51
C LYS A 188 16.65 11.08 9.72
N VAL A 189 15.98 10.14 9.05
CA VAL A 189 16.67 9.14 8.23
C VAL A 189 17.31 9.81 7.02
N THR A 190 18.57 9.47 6.77
CA THR A 190 19.25 9.90 5.55
C THR A 190 18.79 9.06 4.37
N LEU A 191 18.18 9.71 3.39
CA LEU A 191 17.69 9.08 2.18
C LEU A 191 18.81 8.90 1.14
N ALA A 192 18.69 7.85 0.33
CA ALA A 192 19.56 7.61 -0.81
C ALA A 192 19.14 8.49 -1.98
N GLU A 193 20.12 8.91 -2.77
CA GLU A 193 19.96 9.61 -4.04
C GLU A 193 21.00 9.08 -5.02
N SER A 194 20.65 8.89 -6.29
CA SER A 194 21.61 8.57 -7.35
C SER A 194 22.21 9.85 -7.94
N LYS A 195 23.29 9.71 -8.69
CA LYS A 195 23.86 10.84 -9.44
C LYS A 195 22.90 11.35 -10.52
N GLU A 196 22.17 10.42 -11.13
CA GLU A 196 21.19 10.68 -12.19
C GLU A 196 19.99 11.44 -11.62
N SER A 197 19.42 11.00 -10.50
CA SER A 197 18.29 11.68 -9.86
C SER A 197 18.70 13.06 -9.33
N ALA A 198 19.90 13.19 -8.77
CA ALA A 198 20.43 14.48 -8.34
C ALA A 198 20.60 15.45 -9.51
N ALA A 199 21.07 14.98 -10.67
CA ALA A 199 21.18 15.81 -11.87
C ALA A 199 19.80 16.15 -12.46
N TRP A 200 18.88 15.18 -12.45
CA TRP A 200 17.53 15.36 -13.02
C TRP A 200 16.72 16.41 -12.26
N ARG A 201 16.68 16.34 -10.91
CA ARG A 201 15.91 17.28 -10.09
C ARG A 201 16.35 18.75 -10.26
N LEU A 202 17.60 18.99 -10.64
CA LEU A 202 18.11 20.35 -10.90
C LEU A 202 17.53 21.01 -12.15
N LYS A 203 16.79 20.28 -12.99
CA LYS A 203 16.01 20.86 -14.10
C LYS A 203 14.81 21.66 -13.60
N TYR A 204 14.35 21.40 -12.37
CA TYR A 204 13.24 22.12 -11.74
C TYR A 204 13.76 23.38 -11.06
N PRO A 205 13.22 24.58 -11.38
CA PRO A 205 13.75 25.84 -10.88
C PRO A 205 13.28 26.22 -9.46
N TYR A 206 12.60 25.31 -8.75
CA TYR A 206 11.97 25.60 -7.46
C TYR A 206 12.12 24.46 -6.45
N ALA A 207 12.03 24.81 -5.16
CA ALA A 207 11.91 23.85 -4.06
C ALA A 207 10.46 23.37 -3.93
N PRO A 208 10.23 22.15 -3.43
CA PRO A 208 11.22 21.18 -2.99
C PRO A 208 11.83 20.33 -4.12
N ALA A 209 11.33 20.45 -5.37
CA ALA A 209 11.73 19.58 -6.47
C ALA A 209 13.24 19.53 -6.68
N ASN A 210 13.95 20.67 -6.58
CA ASN A 210 15.39 20.77 -6.79
C ASN A 210 16.24 20.54 -5.53
N GLN A 211 15.62 20.17 -4.41
CA GLN A 211 16.32 19.90 -3.14
C GLN A 211 16.58 18.38 -2.98
N PRO A 212 17.52 17.96 -2.14
CA PRO A 212 17.71 16.56 -1.78
C PRO A 212 16.44 15.92 -1.22
N PRO A 213 16.27 14.60 -1.38
CA PRO A 213 15.10 13.89 -0.87
C PRO A 213 14.98 13.94 0.66
N VAL A 214 13.75 14.04 1.14
CA VAL A 214 13.40 14.10 2.56
C VAL A 214 12.27 13.15 2.89
N VAL A 215 12.12 12.81 4.18
CA VAL A 215 10.91 12.16 4.70
C VAL A 215 9.88 13.23 4.98
N THR A 216 8.67 13.07 4.47
CA THR A 216 7.57 14.03 4.61
C THR A 216 6.25 13.38 4.99
N ARG A 217 5.24 14.19 5.25
CA ARG A 217 3.84 13.81 5.42
C ARG A 217 3.03 14.50 4.35
N CYS A 218 2.48 13.75 3.43
CA CYS A 218 1.55 14.22 2.41
C CYS A 218 0.83 13.03 1.78
N ASP A 219 -0.22 13.27 1.04
CA ASP A 219 -1.22 12.29 0.70
C ASP A 219 -0.97 11.63 -0.66
N THR A 220 -1.64 10.51 -0.89
CA THR A 220 -1.45 9.69 -2.06
C THR A 220 -2.73 9.55 -2.87
N LEU A 221 -2.58 9.49 -4.18
CA LEU A 221 -3.64 9.34 -5.16
C LEU A 221 -3.49 8.00 -5.89
N ALA A 222 -4.54 7.17 -5.83
CA ALA A 222 -4.57 5.84 -6.44
C ALA A 222 -5.38 5.83 -7.73
N GLY A 223 -4.91 5.10 -8.73
CA GLY A 223 -5.67 4.86 -9.97
C GLY A 223 -4.92 3.90 -10.89
N ASN A 224 -5.64 2.99 -11.56
CA ASN A 224 -5.00 2.03 -12.46
C ASN A 224 -4.33 2.66 -13.68
N THR A 225 -4.79 3.82 -14.10
CA THR A 225 -4.13 4.56 -15.17
C THR A 225 -2.89 5.24 -14.63
N TRP A 226 -1.72 4.80 -15.10
CA TRP A 226 -0.49 5.56 -14.87
C TRP A 226 -0.52 6.79 -15.76
N PHE A 227 -0.77 7.93 -15.17
CA PHE A 227 -0.74 9.20 -15.86
C PHE A 227 0.59 9.93 -15.64
N SER A 228 0.91 10.81 -16.57
CA SER A 228 2.00 11.77 -16.45
C SER A 228 1.60 13.03 -17.19
N GLY A 229 2.10 14.16 -16.72
CA GLY A 229 1.90 15.43 -17.40
C GLY A 229 1.20 16.49 -16.57
N THR A 230 1.52 17.75 -16.88
CA THR A 230 1.14 18.92 -16.09
C THR A 230 -0.38 19.01 -15.84
N ARG A 231 -1.19 18.87 -16.88
CA ARG A 231 -2.66 19.03 -16.75
C ARG A 231 -3.32 17.95 -15.89
N LEU A 232 -2.87 16.69 -16.03
CA LEU A 232 -3.41 15.59 -15.20
C LEU A 232 -2.96 15.70 -13.76
N SER A 233 -1.73 16.14 -13.54
CA SER A 233 -1.19 16.37 -12.20
C SER A 233 -1.88 17.54 -11.50
N GLU A 234 -2.18 18.64 -12.21
CA GLU A 234 -3.03 19.72 -11.71
C GLU A 234 -4.45 19.24 -11.40
N ARG A 235 -5.02 18.36 -12.26
CA ARG A 235 -6.31 17.72 -11.95
C ARG A 235 -6.23 16.88 -10.67
N ALA A 236 -5.15 16.13 -10.45
CA ALA A 236 -4.92 15.35 -9.25
C ALA A 236 -4.89 16.23 -7.98
N GLU A 237 -4.26 17.41 -8.06
CA GLU A 237 -4.27 18.39 -6.96
C GLU A 237 -5.69 18.91 -6.66
N VAL A 238 -6.43 19.31 -7.70
CA VAL A 238 -7.82 19.77 -7.55
C VAL A 238 -8.69 18.66 -6.99
N TRP A 239 -8.56 17.46 -7.53
CA TRP A 239 -9.34 16.29 -7.12
C TRP A 239 -9.10 15.93 -5.66
N THR A 240 -7.86 15.86 -5.23
CA THR A 240 -7.51 15.61 -3.83
C THR A 240 -8.12 16.65 -2.89
N ARG A 241 -8.02 17.93 -3.23
CA ARG A 241 -8.66 18.99 -2.43
C ARG A 241 -10.17 18.85 -2.34
N LEU A 242 -10.82 18.57 -3.47
CA LEU A 242 -12.29 18.38 -3.51
C LEU A 242 -12.75 17.23 -2.61
N LEU A 243 -12.10 16.05 -2.72
CA LEU A 243 -12.52 14.86 -1.98
C LEU A 243 -12.22 14.96 -0.48
N THR A 244 -11.18 15.68 -0.10
CA THR A 244 -10.72 15.82 1.29
C THR A 244 -11.18 17.09 1.98
N ASP A 245 -12.10 17.86 1.39
CA ASP A 245 -12.55 19.18 1.90
C ASP A 245 -11.37 20.13 2.17
N ASN A 246 -10.42 20.18 1.25
CA ASN A 246 -9.17 20.97 1.29
C ASN A 246 -8.20 20.60 2.42
N LYS A 247 -8.33 19.43 3.04
CA LYS A 247 -7.41 18.96 4.09
C LYS A 247 -6.24 18.19 3.54
N GLY A 248 -6.43 17.42 2.46
CA GLY A 248 -5.41 16.60 1.83
C GLY A 248 -4.50 17.38 0.89
N VAL A 249 -3.26 16.94 0.79
CA VAL A 249 -2.23 17.48 -0.09
C VAL A 249 -1.72 16.39 -1.02
N TYR A 250 -2.04 16.47 -2.31
CA TYR A 250 -1.58 15.52 -3.32
C TYR A 250 -0.05 15.58 -3.47
N CYS A 251 0.61 14.49 -3.16
CA CYS A 251 2.05 14.37 -3.18
C CYS A 251 2.54 13.21 -4.04
N THR A 252 1.92 12.04 -3.92
CA THR A 252 2.33 10.83 -4.62
C THR A 252 1.16 10.21 -5.38
N THR A 253 1.45 9.55 -6.50
CA THR A 253 0.46 8.81 -7.29
C THR A 253 0.94 7.39 -7.55
N GLN A 254 0.03 6.44 -7.40
CA GLN A 254 0.25 5.01 -7.52
C GLN A 254 -1.07 4.29 -7.86
N GLN A 255 -1.13 2.96 -7.76
CA GLN A 255 -2.31 2.22 -8.24
C GLN A 255 -3.14 1.53 -7.14
N GLU A 256 -2.63 1.28 -5.91
CA GLU A 256 -3.18 0.21 -5.07
C GLU A 256 -3.82 0.63 -3.75
N ASP A 257 -3.52 1.82 -3.23
CA ASP A 257 -3.77 2.14 -1.82
C ASP A 257 -5.23 2.08 -1.41
N ASN A 258 -6.14 2.66 -2.21
CA ASN A 258 -7.57 2.62 -1.93
C ASN A 258 -8.12 1.19 -1.93
N SER A 259 -7.66 0.35 -2.85
CA SER A 259 -8.09 -1.05 -2.96
C SER A 259 -7.58 -1.90 -1.80
N THR A 260 -6.34 -1.65 -1.37
CA THR A 260 -5.76 -2.30 -0.18
C THR A 260 -6.52 -1.90 1.09
N TYR A 261 -6.80 -0.59 1.24
CA TYR A 261 -7.59 -0.10 2.37
C TYR A 261 -8.99 -0.70 2.42
N GLU A 262 -9.73 -0.69 1.29
CA GLU A 262 -11.10 -1.24 1.23
C GLU A 262 -11.12 -2.74 1.57
N ALA A 263 -10.14 -3.52 1.10
CA ALA A 263 -10.02 -4.93 1.43
C ALA A 263 -9.83 -5.14 2.95
N LEU A 264 -8.94 -4.36 3.58
CA LEU A 264 -8.73 -4.40 5.03
C LEU A 264 -9.94 -3.87 5.81
N LEU A 265 -10.62 -2.83 5.31
CA LEU A 265 -11.84 -2.31 5.93
C LEU A 265 -12.96 -3.35 5.98
N ARG A 266 -13.17 -4.12 4.89
CA ARG A 266 -14.11 -5.24 4.86
C ARG A 266 -13.74 -6.31 5.89
N ALA A 267 -12.48 -6.70 5.93
CA ALA A 267 -11.99 -7.66 6.91
C ALA A 267 -12.09 -7.12 8.36
N SER A 268 -11.97 -5.81 8.56
CA SER A 268 -12.14 -5.17 9.86
C SER A 268 -13.58 -5.23 10.36
N ARG A 269 -14.56 -5.08 9.48
CA ARG A 269 -15.99 -5.27 9.81
C ARG A 269 -16.32 -6.69 10.28
N GLU A 270 -15.54 -7.67 9.82
CA GLU A 270 -15.62 -9.07 10.23
C GLU A 270 -14.73 -9.39 11.45
N GLY A 271 -14.13 -8.38 12.08
CA GLY A 271 -13.24 -8.55 13.24
C GLY A 271 -11.95 -9.30 12.96
N ARG A 272 -11.51 -9.36 11.68
CA ARG A 272 -10.29 -10.07 11.26
C ARG A 272 -9.02 -9.23 11.36
N VAL A 273 -9.16 -7.91 11.28
CA VAL A 273 -8.08 -6.92 11.37
C VAL A 273 -8.57 -5.68 12.12
N ASP A 274 -7.66 -4.82 12.54
CA ASP A 274 -7.97 -3.47 13.03
C ASP A 274 -7.49 -2.46 11.99
N ILE A 275 -8.42 -1.82 11.30
CA ILE A 275 -8.12 -0.85 10.22
C ILE A 275 -7.28 0.35 10.70
N ASN A 276 -7.35 0.70 12.00
CA ASN A 276 -6.57 1.78 12.57
C ASN A 276 -5.07 1.47 12.68
N ARG A 277 -4.66 0.26 12.33
CA ARG A 277 -3.27 -0.22 12.35
C ARG A 277 -2.61 -0.22 10.97
N LEU A 278 -3.19 0.45 9.99
CA LEU A 278 -2.63 0.62 8.65
C LEU A 278 -1.86 1.94 8.53
N ALA A 279 -0.61 1.84 8.08
CA ALA A 279 0.21 2.95 7.61
C ALA A 279 0.54 2.78 6.12
N VAL A 280 0.63 3.88 5.38
CA VAL A 280 0.99 3.89 3.96
C VAL A 280 2.20 4.80 3.77
N LEU A 281 3.24 4.24 3.14
CA LEU A 281 4.49 4.88 2.80
C LEU A 281 4.74 4.78 1.31
N ARG A 282 4.92 5.91 0.64
CA ARG A 282 5.27 5.95 -0.78
C ARG A 282 6.61 6.67 -0.99
N ALA A 283 7.37 6.23 -1.99
CA ALA A 283 8.66 6.83 -2.36
C ALA A 283 8.65 7.27 -3.82
N GLY A 284 9.04 8.51 -4.09
CA GLY A 284 9.06 9.08 -5.44
C GLY A 284 10.10 8.42 -6.32
N SER A 285 9.68 7.66 -7.33
CA SER A 285 10.55 7.01 -8.33
C SER A 285 10.71 7.81 -9.61
N ASP A 286 9.77 8.69 -9.88
CA ASP A 286 9.69 9.58 -11.04
C ASP A 286 8.83 10.81 -10.71
N PHE A 287 9.02 11.90 -11.42
CA PHE A 287 8.12 13.04 -11.32
C PHE A 287 6.83 12.81 -12.12
N ASP A 288 5.69 13.18 -11.56
CA ASP A 288 4.37 13.05 -12.20
C ASP A 288 4.18 13.99 -13.41
N ARG A 289 5.06 14.96 -13.58
CA ARG A 289 5.08 15.97 -14.67
C ARG A 289 6.51 16.41 -14.99
N PRO A 290 6.77 16.88 -16.21
CA PRO A 290 8.09 17.41 -16.54
C PRO A 290 8.38 18.73 -15.82
N GLU A 291 9.66 19.15 -15.87
CA GLU A 291 10.07 20.49 -15.51
C GLU A 291 9.38 21.56 -16.39
N PRO A 292 9.25 22.82 -15.93
CA PRO A 292 8.64 23.88 -16.73
C PRO A 292 9.26 24.03 -18.12
N GLY A 293 8.43 23.86 -19.15
CA GLY A 293 8.87 23.86 -20.55
C GLY A 293 9.43 22.53 -21.06
N GLY A 294 9.45 21.50 -20.21
CA GLY A 294 9.85 20.14 -20.57
C GLY A 294 8.82 19.45 -21.47
N ASN A 295 9.17 18.26 -21.96
CA ASN A 295 8.34 17.48 -22.88
C ASN A 295 7.47 16.50 -22.10
N GLU A 296 6.15 16.61 -22.20
CA GLU A 296 5.16 15.76 -21.51
C GLU A 296 5.28 14.27 -21.91
N VAL A 297 5.53 14.01 -23.21
CA VAL A 297 5.67 12.63 -23.71
C VAL A 297 6.97 12.00 -23.20
N ASP A 298 8.06 12.76 -23.19
CA ASP A 298 9.34 12.29 -22.70
C ASP A 298 9.29 12.01 -21.20
N ASN A 299 8.57 12.81 -20.41
CA ASN A 299 8.41 12.55 -18.99
C ASN A 299 7.77 11.19 -18.71
N LEU A 300 6.77 10.80 -19.52
CA LEU A 300 6.15 9.48 -19.39
C LEU A 300 7.04 8.37 -19.95
N LEU A 301 7.54 8.51 -21.18
CA LEU A 301 8.22 7.41 -21.86
C LEU A 301 9.66 7.20 -21.41
N LYS A 302 10.29 8.20 -20.81
CA LYS A 302 11.68 8.17 -20.32
C LYS A 302 11.76 8.31 -18.79
N TYR A 303 10.70 7.94 -18.06
CA TYR A 303 10.67 8.04 -16.59
C TYR A 303 11.85 7.34 -15.91
N ALA A 304 12.33 6.24 -16.49
CA ALA A 304 13.48 5.49 -15.98
C ALA A 304 14.79 6.30 -16.01
N ASP A 305 14.93 7.24 -16.97
CA ASP A 305 16.12 8.09 -17.10
C ASP A 305 16.24 9.10 -15.93
N GLN A 306 15.16 9.29 -15.16
CA GLN A 306 15.18 10.11 -13.96
C GLN A 306 16.04 9.50 -12.84
N GLY A 307 16.37 8.20 -12.92
CA GLY A 307 17.34 7.52 -12.09
C GLY A 307 16.94 7.30 -10.64
N ALA A 308 15.67 7.48 -10.27
CA ALA A 308 15.23 7.41 -8.88
C ALA A 308 14.61 6.06 -8.49
N PHE A 309 14.43 5.12 -9.41
CA PHE A 309 13.83 3.82 -9.12
C PHE A 309 14.57 3.07 -7.99
N VAL A 310 15.88 2.86 -8.12
CA VAL A 310 16.67 2.16 -7.11
C VAL A 310 16.77 2.94 -5.79
N PRO A 311 17.04 4.26 -5.78
CA PRO A 311 16.95 5.06 -4.57
C PRO A 311 15.58 5.02 -3.88
N ALA A 312 14.47 5.05 -4.62
CA ALA A 312 13.13 4.96 -4.04
C ALA A 312 12.92 3.63 -3.30
N LEU A 313 13.29 2.49 -3.89
CA LEU A 313 13.24 1.18 -3.25
C LEU A 313 14.09 1.12 -1.96
N GLU A 314 15.27 1.70 -1.98
CA GLU A 314 16.13 1.81 -0.80
C GLU A 314 15.51 2.69 0.27
N ASN A 315 14.91 3.80 -0.11
CA ASN A 315 14.31 4.78 0.80
C ASN A 315 13.01 4.26 1.44
N LEU A 316 12.24 3.40 0.78
CA LEU A 316 11.14 2.68 1.41
C LEU A 316 11.61 1.89 2.63
N PHE A 317 12.69 1.14 2.49
CA PHE A 317 13.27 0.40 3.61
C PHE A 317 13.82 1.34 4.69
N ARG A 318 14.64 2.33 4.31
CA ARG A 318 15.24 3.27 5.27
C ARG A 318 14.18 3.98 6.12
N THR A 319 13.10 4.42 5.49
CA THR A 319 12.02 5.17 6.14
C THR A 319 11.06 4.28 6.92
N GLY A 320 10.68 3.14 6.36
CA GLY A 320 9.67 2.26 6.97
C GLY A 320 10.22 1.37 8.08
N ASN A 321 11.49 0.94 7.98
CA ASN A 321 12.08 0.01 8.96
C ASN A 321 12.12 0.55 10.41
N PRO A 322 12.37 1.84 10.70
CA PRO A 322 12.25 2.36 12.06
C PRO A 322 10.89 2.08 12.71
N LEU A 323 9.78 2.22 11.98
CA LEU A 323 8.44 1.86 12.48
C LEU A 323 8.33 0.35 12.74
N VAL A 324 8.77 -0.49 11.78
CA VAL A 324 8.74 -1.95 11.92
C VAL A 324 9.53 -2.39 13.14
N GLN A 325 10.74 -1.87 13.32
CA GLN A 325 11.60 -2.21 14.47
C GLN A 325 11.02 -1.73 15.78
N ASP A 326 10.41 -0.55 15.84
CA ASP A 326 9.79 -0.04 17.07
C ASP A 326 8.59 -0.90 17.48
N ILE A 327 7.73 -1.30 16.51
CA ILE A 327 6.60 -2.22 16.76
C ILE A 327 7.11 -3.57 17.30
N VAL A 328 8.13 -4.14 16.65
CA VAL A 328 8.64 -5.47 17.00
C VAL A 328 9.27 -5.48 18.39
N LYS A 329 10.18 -4.54 18.67
CA LYS A 329 10.94 -4.46 19.91
C LYS A 329 10.08 -4.05 21.10
N ASN A 330 9.13 -3.15 20.87
CA ASN A 330 8.28 -2.58 21.93
C ASN A 330 6.84 -3.15 21.86
N TRP A 331 6.69 -4.42 21.45
CA TRP A 331 5.39 -5.03 21.21
C TRP A 331 4.41 -4.92 22.38
N SER A 332 4.89 -4.95 23.61
CA SER A 332 4.03 -4.77 24.80
C SER A 332 3.29 -3.43 24.82
N ALA A 333 3.89 -2.38 24.28
CA ALA A 333 3.28 -1.05 24.15
C ALA A 333 2.37 -0.95 22.92
N TRP A 334 2.70 -1.69 21.83
CA TRP A 334 1.98 -1.61 20.55
C TRP A 334 0.79 -2.55 20.42
N LYS A 335 0.81 -3.70 21.14
CA LYS A 335 -0.20 -4.78 20.95
C LYS A 335 -1.65 -4.34 21.16
N ASP A 336 -1.90 -3.32 21.96
CA ASP A 336 -3.24 -2.86 22.33
C ASP A 336 -3.61 -1.49 21.70
N GLY A 337 -2.72 -0.90 20.90
CA GLY A 337 -2.93 0.36 20.19
C GLY A 337 -1.62 1.08 19.88
N VAL A 338 -1.71 2.23 19.21
CA VAL A 338 -0.54 3.07 18.90
C VAL A 338 -0.08 3.74 20.20
N PRO A 339 1.16 3.53 20.63
CA PRO A 339 1.67 4.21 21.83
C PRO A 339 1.81 5.72 21.58
N GLY A 340 1.66 6.52 22.61
CA GLY A 340 1.81 7.98 22.54
C GLY A 340 3.14 8.40 21.89
N VAL A 341 3.15 9.55 21.23
CA VAL A 341 4.33 10.15 20.57
C VAL A 341 5.23 10.77 21.63
#